data_3e20d9cbd01a0fd5504f1892c8cac441
#
_entry.id   3e20d9cbd01a0fd5504f1892c8cac441
#
_cell.length_a   1.000
_cell.length_b   1.000
_cell.length_c   1.000
_cell.angle_alpha   90.00
_cell.angle_beta   90.00
_cell.angle_gamma   90.00
#
_symmetry.space_group_name_H-M   'P 1'
#
loop_
_entity.id
_entity.type
_entity.pdbx_description
1 polymer ?
#
loop_
_entity_poly.entity_id
_entity_poly.type
_entity_poly.pdbx_seq_one_letter_code
_entity_poly.pdbx_strand_id
1 'polypeptide(L)'
;MKKSIESPEPASREPRLSRRAFLASAGTVGVATVINPNNLVAQPMNPAAASVATDGAEGAVSMTLRINGNEHRLRLDPRTTLLDCLRENVVLTGTKKGCDHGQCGACTVHVNGRRVNSCLSLAVMHAGDEITTIEGIGQPGALHPMQSAFVAHDAYQCGYCTCGQIMSAVALLKERWGPKDDDVREAMSGNICRCGAYPNIVAAIQQVRGKS
;
A
#
# COMPACT_ATOMS: atom_id res chain seq x y z
N MET A 1 66.67 20.23 30.99
CA MET A 1 65.64 19.23 31.35
C MET A 1 64.85 18.87 30.09
N LYS A 2 65.17 17.70 29.48
CA LYS A 2 64.47 17.19 28.30
C LYS A 2 63.35 16.26 28.80
N LYS A 3 62.06 16.62 28.51
CA LYS A 3 60.90 15.76 28.75
C LYS A 3 60.77 14.82 27.56
N SER A 4 60.92 13.53 27.84
CA SER A 4 60.66 12.44 26.89
C SER A 4 59.14 12.34 26.67
N ILE A 5 58.72 12.37 25.42
CA ILE A 5 57.32 12.17 25.01
C ILE A 5 57.20 10.65 24.73
N GLU A 6 56.47 9.95 25.61
CA GLU A 6 56.08 8.54 25.42
C GLU A 6 54.97 8.46 24.37
N SER A 7 55.21 7.59 23.37
CA SER A 7 54.21 7.31 22.33
C SER A 7 53.11 6.40 22.86
N PRO A 8 51.81 6.62 22.54
CA PRO A 8 50.75 5.74 22.98
C PRO A 8 50.82 4.36 22.27
N GLU A 9 50.60 3.31 23.05
CA GLU A 9 50.49 1.93 22.59
C GLU A 9 49.34 1.77 21.57
N PRO A 10 49.47 0.88 20.55
CA PRO A 10 48.40 0.65 19.59
C PRO A 10 47.26 -0.16 20.22
N ALA A 11 46.07 0.41 20.16
CA ALA A 11 44.84 -0.24 20.59
C ALA A 11 44.63 -1.59 19.90
N SER A 12 44.28 -2.61 20.66
CA SER A 12 43.98 -3.97 20.20
C SER A 12 42.90 -3.95 19.13
N ARG A 13 43.24 -4.39 17.90
CA ARG A 13 42.31 -4.56 16.81
C ARG A 13 41.38 -5.72 17.09
N GLU A 14 40.10 -5.45 17.23
CA GLU A 14 39.05 -6.49 17.23
C GLU A 14 39.10 -7.31 15.92
N PRO A 15 38.92 -8.64 15.97
CA PRO A 15 38.95 -9.49 14.81
C PRO A 15 37.81 -9.15 13.84
N ARG A 16 38.15 -8.53 12.69
CA ARG A 16 37.21 -8.31 11.61
C ARG A 16 36.84 -9.64 10.98
N LEU A 17 35.58 -10.07 11.12
CA LEU A 17 35.06 -11.24 10.42
C LEU A 17 35.20 -11.03 8.90
N SER A 18 35.99 -11.89 8.26
CA SER A 18 36.14 -11.86 6.80
C SER A 18 34.92 -12.43 6.13
N ARG A 19 34.59 -11.95 4.90
CA ARG A 19 33.46 -12.47 4.10
C ARG A 19 33.53 -14.00 3.93
N ARG A 20 34.71 -14.58 3.91
CA ARG A 20 34.92 -16.02 3.81
C ARG A 20 34.56 -16.75 5.10
N ALA A 21 34.88 -16.19 6.26
CA ALA A 21 34.49 -16.74 7.56
C ALA A 21 32.97 -16.69 7.79
N PHE A 22 32.32 -15.62 7.32
CA PHE A 22 30.84 -15.50 7.37
C PHE A 22 30.14 -16.56 6.50
N LEU A 23 30.66 -16.82 5.29
CA LEU A 23 30.06 -17.83 4.40
C LEU A 23 30.33 -19.26 4.88
N ALA A 24 31.45 -19.51 5.57
CA ALA A 24 31.77 -20.82 6.14
C ALA A 24 30.92 -21.15 7.38
N SER A 25 30.55 -20.15 8.17
CA SER A 25 29.66 -20.34 9.34
C SER A 25 28.19 -20.50 8.96
N ALA A 26 27.75 -20.02 7.78
CA ALA A 26 26.38 -20.21 7.29
C ALA A 26 26.11 -21.63 6.74
N GLY A 27 27.16 -22.43 6.52
CA GLY A 27 27.07 -23.77 5.90
C GLY A 27 26.83 -24.95 6.83
N THR A 28 26.78 -24.77 8.15
CA THR A 28 26.71 -25.88 9.12
C THR A 28 25.43 -25.98 9.96
N VAL A 29 24.41 -25.17 9.67
CA VAL A 29 23.09 -25.38 10.25
C VAL A 29 22.21 -26.08 9.22
N GLY A 30 22.45 -27.36 9.01
CA GLY A 30 21.52 -28.25 8.33
C GLY A 30 20.33 -28.52 9.24
N VAL A 31 19.34 -27.63 9.24
CA VAL A 31 18.00 -27.95 9.78
C VAL A 31 17.28 -28.78 8.72
N ALA A 32 17.31 -30.11 8.86
CA ALA A 32 16.40 -31.00 8.18
C ALA A 32 14.99 -30.76 8.76
N THR A 33 14.32 -29.70 8.33
CA THR A 33 12.87 -29.56 8.47
C THR A 33 12.26 -30.50 7.45
N VAL A 34 11.70 -31.59 7.93
CA VAL A 34 10.81 -32.45 7.15
C VAL A 34 9.62 -31.60 6.73
N ILE A 35 9.68 -31.05 5.51
CA ILE A 35 8.56 -30.36 4.89
C ILE A 35 7.55 -31.44 4.54
N ASN A 36 6.49 -31.54 5.35
CA ASN A 36 5.33 -32.36 5.02
C ASN A 36 4.55 -31.67 3.89
N PRO A 37 4.54 -32.21 2.65
CA PRO A 37 3.91 -31.53 1.50
C PRO A 37 2.38 -31.38 1.65
N ASN A 38 1.76 -32.03 2.61
CA ASN A 38 0.32 -31.95 2.85
C ASN A 38 -0.11 -30.76 3.71
N ASN A 39 0.84 -29.93 4.20
CA ASN A 39 0.53 -28.75 5.00
C ASN A 39 0.72 -27.40 4.24
N LEU A 40 0.93 -27.44 2.92
CA LEU A 40 1.03 -26.24 2.08
C LEU A 40 -0.31 -25.80 1.48
N VAL A 41 -1.42 -26.17 2.10
CA VAL A 41 -2.69 -25.52 1.78
C VAL A 41 -2.66 -24.17 2.46
N ALA A 42 -2.43 -23.12 1.68
CA ALA A 42 -2.60 -21.74 2.13
C ALA A 42 -4.04 -21.62 2.67
N GLN A 43 -4.18 -21.52 3.98
CA GLN A 43 -5.48 -21.26 4.58
C GLN A 43 -5.95 -19.90 4.09
N PRO A 44 -7.19 -19.78 3.61
CA PRO A 44 -7.75 -18.47 3.30
C PRO A 44 -7.69 -17.64 4.58
N MET A 45 -6.92 -16.55 4.58
CA MET A 45 -6.90 -15.60 5.68
C MET A 45 -8.32 -15.07 5.83
N ASN A 46 -8.98 -15.46 6.92
CA ASN A 46 -10.28 -14.94 7.28
C ASN A 46 -10.09 -13.48 7.70
N PRO A 47 -10.57 -12.47 6.93
CA PRO A 47 -10.36 -11.06 7.26
C PRO A 47 -11.14 -10.61 8.51
N ALA A 48 -11.93 -11.49 9.11
CA ALA A 48 -12.81 -11.14 10.24
C ALA A 48 -12.14 -11.21 11.62
N ALA A 49 -10.84 -11.50 11.74
CA ALA A 49 -10.22 -11.79 13.04
C ALA A 49 -8.99 -10.93 13.42
N ALA A 50 -8.75 -9.81 12.78
CA ALA A 50 -7.66 -8.91 13.17
C ALA A 50 -8.18 -7.60 13.76
N SER A 51 -8.83 -7.67 14.92
CA SER A 51 -8.95 -6.50 15.79
C SER A 51 -7.60 -6.32 16.51
N VAL A 52 -6.64 -5.64 15.89
CA VAL A 52 -5.48 -5.13 16.62
C VAL A 52 -5.99 -3.96 17.46
N ALA A 53 -6.38 -4.27 18.70
CA ALA A 53 -6.65 -3.27 19.70
C ALA A 53 -5.34 -2.55 20.00
N THR A 54 -5.20 -1.30 19.58
CA THR A 54 -4.20 -0.39 20.15
C THR A 54 -4.73 0.06 21.51
N ASP A 55 -4.73 -0.86 22.46
CA ASP A 55 -5.00 -0.56 23.87
C ASP A 55 -3.83 0.26 24.41
N GLY A 56 -3.99 1.56 24.52
CA GLY A 56 -2.98 2.38 25.19
C GLY A 56 -2.96 3.86 24.89
N ALA A 57 -3.63 4.34 23.84
CA ALA A 57 -3.66 5.78 23.59
C ALA A 57 -4.72 6.44 24.49
N GLU A 58 -4.27 7.27 25.44
CA GLU A 58 -5.13 8.17 26.19
C GLU A 58 -5.90 9.06 25.20
N GLY A 59 -7.25 9.04 25.24
CA GLY A 59 -8.08 9.77 24.26
C GLY A 59 -8.50 8.98 23.01
N ALA A 60 -8.23 7.68 22.92
CA ALA A 60 -8.70 6.87 21.80
C ALA A 60 -10.24 6.78 21.74
N VAL A 61 -10.79 6.96 20.54
CA VAL A 61 -12.23 6.96 20.27
C VAL A 61 -12.65 5.64 19.64
N SER A 62 -13.74 5.05 20.14
CA SER A 62 -14.37 3.87 19.52
C SER A 62 -15.24 4.28 18.36
N MET A 63 -15.11 3.58 17.22
CA MET A 63 -15.85 3.87 15.99
C MET A 63 -16.07 2.61 15.16
N THR A 64 -17.01 2.68 14.23
CA THR A 64 -17.23 1.63 13.23
C THR A 64 -17.08 2.23 11.85
N LEU A 65 -16.23 1.61 11.01
CA LEU A 65 -16.07 1.93 9.60
C LEU A 65 -16.60 0.79 8.73
N ARG A 66 -17.25 1.15 7.63
CA ARG A 66 -17.68 0.19 6.59
C ARG A 66 -16.66 0.23 5.46
N ILE A 67 -15.90 -0.85 5.32
CA ILE A 67 -14.80 -0.93 4.37
C ILE A 67 -14.99 -2.19 3.51
N ASN A 68 -15.10 -2.01 2.20
CA ASN A 68 -15.33 -3.07 1.23
C ASN A 68 -16.56 -3.94 1.60
N GLY A 69 -17.63 -3.30 2.09
CA GLY A 69 -18.87 -3.96 2.50
C GLY A 69 -18.83 -4.61 3.89
N ASN A 70 -17.69 -4.59 4.59
CA ASN A 70 -17.53 -5.17 5.93
C ASN A 70 -17.48 -4.09 7.01
N GLU A 71 -18.03 -4.38 8.17
CA GLU A 71 -17.94 -3.53 9.34
C GLU A 71 -16.68 -3.81 10.15
N HIS A 72 -15.91 -2.76 10.45
CA HIS A 72 -14.72 -2.81 11.28
C HIS A 72 -14.92 -1.96 12.51
N ARG A 73 -14.99 -2.59 13.67
CA ARG A 73 -15.05 -1.91 14.97
C ARG A 73 -13.63 -1.63 15.43
N LEU A 74 -13.30 -0.35 15.57
CA LEU A 74 -11.95 0.12 15.82
C LEU A 74 -11.94 1.05 17.03
N ARG A 75 -10.79 1.10 17.72
CA ARG A 75 -10.49 2.10 18.74
C ARG A 75 -9.20 2.81 18.33
N LEU A 76 -9.31 4.07 17.93
CA LEU A 76 -8.24 4.82 17.28
C LEU A 76 -7.98 6.16 17.97
N ASP A 77 -6.75 6.65 17.88
CA ASP A 77 -6.45 8.07 18.10
C ASP A 77 -7.24 8.89 17.06
N PRO A 78 -8.01 9.92 17.45
CA PRO A 78 -8.81 10.72 16.54
C PRO A 78 -8.00 11.44 15.46
N ARG A 79 -6.69 11.53 15.61
CA ARG A 79 -5.75 12.09 14.63
C ARG A 79 -5.30 11.09 13.56
N THR A 80 -5.68 9.82 13.70
CA THR A 80 -5.30 8.77 12.74
C THR A 80 -5.91 9.07 11.38
N THR A 81 -5.06 9.13 10.33
CA THR A 81 -5.54 9.30 8.96
C THR A 81 -6.30 8.06 8.50
N LEU A 82 -7.21 8.23 7.55
CA LEU A 82 -7.89 7.09 6.92
C LEU A 82 -6.87 6.13 6.29
N LEU A 83 -5.80 6.65 5.69
CA LEU A 83 -4.72 5.84 5.12
C LEU A 83 -4.05 4.96 6.17
N ASP A 84 -3.66 5.53 7.31
CA ASP A 84 -3.00 4.77 8.37
C ASP A 84 -3.95 3.76 9.01
N CYS A 85 -5.21 4.14 9.20
CA CYS A 85 -6.26 3.23 9.67
C CYS A 85 -6.40 2.01 8.76
N LEU A 86 -6.50 2.22 7.44
CA LEU A 86 -6.64 1.14 6.46
C LEU A 86 -5.42 0.20 6.49
N ARG A 87 -4.21 0.75 6.56
CA ARG A 87 -2.99 -0.02 6.44
C ARG A 87 -2.56 -0.70 7.73
N GLU A 88 -2.64 0.01 8.86
CA GLU A 88 -2.04 -0.42 10.13
C GLU A 88 -3.08 -1.08 11.06
N ASN A 89 -4.35 -0.66 11.01
CA ASN A 89 -5.39 -1.18 11.90
C ASN A 89 -6.28 -2.22 11.20
N VAL A 90 -6.64 -2.00 9.93
CA VAL A 90 -7.46 -2.94 9.14
C VAL A 90 -6.60 -3.92 8.34
N VAL A 91 -5.29 -3.61 8.18
CA VAL A 91 -4.30 -4.43 7.46
C VAL A 91 -4.62 -4.57 5.96
N LEU A 92 -5.28 -3.58 5.36
CA LEU A 92 -5.48 -3.47 3.92
C LEU A 92 -4.32 -2.69 3.31
N THR A 93 -3.30 -3.39 2.84
CA THR A 93 -2.02 -2.79 2.40
C THR A 93 -1.97 -2.39 0.93
N GLY A 94 -3.01 -2.64 0.16
CA GLY A 94 -3.12 -2.29 -1.25
C GLY A 94 -3.08 -0.77 -1.47
N THR A 95 -3.77 0.01 -0.64
CA THR A 95 -3.66 1.48 -0.62
C THR A 95 -2.28 1.89 -0.13
N LYS A 96 -1.56 2.77 -0.88
CA LYS A 96 -0.14 3.06 -0.63
C LYS A 96 0.10 4.45 -0.04
N LYS A 97 1.06 4.52 0.91
CA LYS A 97 1.56 5.77 1.47
C LYS A 97 2.76 6.25 0.65
N GLY A 98 2.53 7.18 -0.29
CA GLY A 98 3.59 7.78 -1.10
C GLY A 98 4.11 9.08 -0.48
N CYS A 99 3.38 10.18 -0.64
CA CYS A 99 3.81 11.51 -0.17
C CYS A 99 3.29 11.89 1.22
N ASP A 100 2.18 11.30 1.66
CA ASP A 100 1.50 11.58 2.93
C ASP A 100 0.99 13.02 3.11
N HIS A 101 0.84 13.76 2.01
CA HIS A 101 0.36 15.15 2.00
C HIS A 101 -0.46 15.50 0.75
N GLY A 102 -1.17 14.51 0.16
CA GLY A 102 -2.17 14.72 -0.87
C GLY A 102 -1.67 14.97 -2.30
N GLN A 103 -0.36 14.88 -2.58
CA GLN A 103 0.20 15.27 -3.87
C GLN A 103 0.28 14.13 -4.89
N CYS A 104 0.45 12.87 -4.46
CA CYS A 104 0.81 11.79 -5.37
C CYS A 104 -0.33 10.88 -5.80
N GLY A 105 -1.46 10.89 -5.11
CA GLY A 105 -2.63 10.07 -5.41
C GLY A 105 -2.46 8.55 -5.17
N ALA A 106 -1.31 8.06 -4.67
CA ALA A 106 -1.12 6.64 -4.41
C ALA A 106 -2.04 6.08 -3.30
N CYS A 107 -2.58 6.96 -2.46
CA CYS A 107 -3.50 6.66 -1.38
C CYS A 107 -4.98 6.82 -1.75
N THR A 108 -5.32 6.98 -3.03
CA THR A 108 -6.71 7.17 -3.47
C THR A 108 -7.58 5.97 -3.09
N VAL A 109 -8.67 6.24 -2.42
CA VAL A 109 -9.77 5.32 -2.11
C VAL A 109 -11.10 5.94 -2.58
N HIS A 110 -12.19 5.18 -2.57
CA HIS A 110 -13.51 5.75 -2.73
C HIS A 110 -14.20 5.88 -1.37
N VAL A 111 -14.80 7.03 -1.13
CA VAL A 111 -15.71 7.30 -0.01
C VAL A 111 -17.06 7.67 -0.62
N ASN A 112 -18.07 6.87 -0.37
CA ASN A 112 -19.40 7.01 -0.97
C ASN A 112 -19.34 7.13 -2.52
N GLY A 113 -18.44 6.36 -3.13
CA GLY A 113 -18.22 6.33 -4.58
C GLY A 113 -17.40 7.48 -5.16
N ARG A 114 -16.93 8.43 -4.35
CA ARG A 114 -16.08 9.55 -4.76
C ARG A 114 -14.62 9.27 -4.42
N ARG A 115 -13.69 9.59 -5.33
CA ARG A 115 -12.25 9.46 -5.08
C ARG A 115 -11.76 10.47 -4.03
N VAL A 116 -11.02 9.98 -3.04
CA VAL A 116 -10.50 10.77 -1.91
C VAL A 116 -9.05 10.36 -1.66
N ASN A 117 -8.19 11.32 -1.37
CA ASN A 117 -6.83 11.06 -0.88
C ASN A 117 -6.89 10.72 0.62
N SER A 118 -6.82 9.44 0.95
CA SER A 118 -6.98 8.95 2.33
C SER A 118 -5.92 9.47 3.31
N CYS A 119 -4.76 9.95 2.84
CA CYS A 119 -3.75 10.59 3.69
C CYS A 119 -4.15 11.99 4.21
N LEU A 120 -5.13 12.65 3.57
CA LEU A 120 -5.63 13.97 3.99
C LEU A 120 -6.95 13.91 4.75
N SER A 121 -7.45 12.72 5.02
CA SER A 121 -8.74 12.52 5.69
C SER A 121 -8.54 11.75 6.99
N LEU A 122 -9.19 12.19 8.07
CA LEU A 122 -9.14 11.50 9.35
C LEU A 122 -10.15 10.35 9.37
N ALA A 123 -9.75 9.20 9.89
CA ALA A 123 -10.61 8.02 9.97
C ALA A 123 -11.94 8.31 10.72
N VAL A 124 -11.89 9.11 11.78
CA VAL A 124 -13.06 9.47 12.60
C VAL A 124 -14.12 10.24 11.83
N MET A 125 -13.78 10.90 10.73
CA MET A 125 -14.72 11.65 9.89
C MET A 125 -15.59 10.75 9.00
N HIS A 126 -15.25 9.47 8.89
CA HIS A 126 -15.90 8.51 8.00
C HIS A 126 -16.77 7.48 8.71
N ALA A 127 -17.15 7.76 9.97
CA ALA A 127 -18.14 6.94 10.66
C ALA A 127 -19.50 7.02 9.90
N GLY A 128 -19.96 5.86 9.39
CA GLY A 128 -21.19 5.77 8.59
C GLY A 128 -20.99 5.89 7.07
N ASP A 129 -19.78 6.24 6.59
CA ASP A 129 -19.46 6.24 5.17
C ASP A 129 -19.15 4.82 4.65
N GLU A 130 -19.40 4.61 3.34
CA GLU A 130 -18.96 3.42 2.62
C GLU A 130 -17.60 3.67 1.99
N ILE A 131 -16.57 2.95 2.48
CA ILE A 131 -15.20 3.08 2.01
C ILE A 131 -14.89 1.88 1.10
N THR A 132 -14.39 2.15 -0.11
CA THR A 132 -13.92 1.10 -1.03
C THR A 132 -12.45 1.32 -1.32
N THR A 133 -11.63 0.28 -1.10
CA THR A 133 -10.21 0.25 -1.42
C THR A 133 -9.96 -0.58 -2.68
N ILE A 134 -8.71 -0.64 -3.12
CA ILE A 134 -8.32 -1.46 -4.30
C ILE A 134 -8.67 -2.94 -4.12
N GLU A 135 -8.67 -3.45 -2.89
CA GLU A 135 -9.03 -4.83 -2.57
C GLU A 135 -10.54 -5.08 -2.73
N GLY A 136 -11.34 -4.02 -2.68
CA GLY A 136 -12.82 -4.12 -2.75
C GLY A 136 -13.40 -4.05 -4.16
N ILE A 137 -12.61 -3.73 -5.21
CA ILE A 137 -13.14 -3.55 -6.56
C ILE A 137 -13.06 -4.79 -7.45
N GLY A 138 -12.29 -5.81 -7.06
CA GLY A 138 -12.15 -7.07 -7.80
C GLY A 138 -11.51 -8.14 -6.94
N GLN A 139 -11.58 -9.39 -7.42
CA GLN A 139 -11.05 -10.57 -6.74
C GLN A 139 -10.12 -11.35 -7.67
N PRO A 140 -9.19 -12.17 -7.13
CA PRO A 140 -8.43 -13.13 -7.94
C PRO A 140 -9.38 -13.98 -8.79
N GLY A 141 -9.19 -14.00 -10.10
CA GLY A 141 -10.06 -14.69 -11.06
C GLY A 141 -11.30 -13.91 -11.52
N ALA A 142 -11.62 -12.76 -10.88
CA ALA A 142 -12.73 -11.88 -11.23
C ALA A 142 -12.31 -10.40 -11.11
N LEU A 143 -11.31 -10.01 -11.88
CA LEU A 143 -10.78 -8.64 -11.86
C LEU A 143 -11.80 -7.64 -12.38
N HIS A 144 -11.81 -6.45 -11.79
CA HIS A 144 -12.54 -5.32 -12.36
C HIS A 144 -12.00 -5.01 -13.78
N PRO A 145 -12.85 -4.60 -14.77
CA PRO A 145 -12.41 -4.29 -16.12
C PRO A 145 -11.19 -3.35 -16.18
N MET A 146 -11.13 -2.36 -15.29
CA MET A 146 -9.98 -1.45 -15.19
C MET A 146 -8.69 -2.17 -14.75
N GLN A 147 -8.77 -3.10 -13.79
CA GLN A 147 -7.61 -3.91 -13.38
C GLN A 147 -7.12 -4.77 -14.53
N SER A 148 -8.03 -5.42 -15.25
CA SER A 148 -7.71 -6.23 -16.45
C SER A 148 -7.07 -5.40 -17.56
N ALA A 149 -7.57 -4.17 -17.79
CA ALA A 149 -6.99 -3.26 -18.78
C ALA A 149 -5.58 -2.81 -18.40
N PHE A 150 -5.33 -2.53 -17.11
CA PHE A 150 -3.99 -2.19 -16.63
C PHE A 150 -2.99 -3.32 -16.84
N VAL A 151 -3.41 -4.57 -16.64
CA VAL A 151 -2.57 -5.73 -16.97
C VAL A 151 -2.34 -5.86 -18.45
N ALA A 152 -3.38 -5.74 -19.27
CA ALA A 152 -3.31 -5.92 -20.74
C ALA A 152 -2.44 -4.85 -21.45
N HIS A 153 -2.33 -3.65 -20.87
CA HIS A 153 -1.56 -2.54 -21.43
C HIS A 153 -0.20 -2.32 -20.73
N ASP A 154 0.23 -3.19 -19.83
CA ASP A 154 1.42 -2.97 -18.98
C ASP A 154 1.41 -1.57 -18.34
N ALA A 155 0.24 -1.13 -17.84
CA ALA A 155 0.02 0.22 -17.33
C ALA A 155 0.66 0.45 -15.95
N TYR A 156 1.73 -0.25 -15.65
CA TYR A 156 2.53 -0.16 -14.43
C TYR A 156 3.95 -0.66 -14.67
N GLN A 157 4.88 -0.31 -13.76
CA GLN A 157 6.22 -0.89 -13.72
C GLN A 157 6.50 -1.37 -12.28
N CYS A 158 6.85 -0.47 -11.35
CA CYS A 158 7.07 -0.86 -9.96
C CYS A 158 5.78 -1.23 -9.20
N GLY A 159 4.61 -0.88 -9.70
CA GLY A 159 3.31 -1.19 -9.09
C GLY A 159 2.90 -0.27 -7.93
N TYR A 160 3.78 0.62 -7.44
CA TYR A 160 3.51 1.38 -6.22
C TYR A 160 2.32 2.36 -6.35
N CYS A 161 2.23 3.11 -7.44
CA CYS A 161 1.12 4.04 -7.69
C CYS A 161 -0.12 3.36 -8.29
N THR A 162 -0.02 2.09 -8.69
CA THR A 162 -1.03 1.42 -9.53
C THR A 162 -2.39 1.33 -8.85
N CYS A 163 -2.43 1.06 -7.54
CA CYS A 163 -3.68 1.06 -6.78
C CYS A 163 -4.41 2.41 -6.87
N GLY A 164 -3.71 3.51 -6.62
CA GLY A 164 -4.28 4.86 -6.73
C GLY A 164 -4.68 5.23 -8.15
N GLN A 165 -3.89 4.85 -9.15
CA GLN A 165 -4.21 5.05 -10.57
C GLN A 165 -5.51 4.33 -10.93
N ILE A 166 -5.65 3.05 -10.57
CA ILE A 166 -6.85 2.25 -10.84
C ILE A 166 -8.07 2.84 -10.11
N MET A 167 -7.95 3.18 -8.81
CA MET A 167 -9.05 3.76 -8.04
C MET A 167 -9.52 5.08 -8.66
N SER A 168 -8.60 5.96 -9.04
CA SER A 168 -8.94 7.21 -9.73
C SER A 168 -9.58 6.97 -11.09
N ALA A 169 -9.08 6.01 -11.87
CA ALA A 169 -9.61 5.67 -13.18
C ALA A 169 -11.03 5.07 -13.10
N VAL A 170 -11.32 4.27 -12.09
CA VAL A 170 -12.68 3.72 -11.85
C VAL A 170 -13.67 4.83 -11.51
N ALA A 171 -13.27 5.81 -10.69
CA ALA A 171 -14.12 6.97 -10.40
C ALA A 171 -14.36 7.83 -11.65
N LEU A 172 -13.33 7.99 -12.49
CA LEU A 172 -13.39 8.73 -13.75
C LEU A 172 -14.51 8.23 -14.68
N LEU A 173 -14.82 6.93 -14.67
CA LEU A 173 -15.89 6.36 -15.49
C LEU A 173 -17.27 6.95 -15.15
N LYS A 174 -17.46 7.49 -13.96
CA LYS A 174 -18.70 8.12 -13.49
C LYS A 174 -18.67 9.65 -13.58
N GLU A 175 -17.53 10.22 -13.91
CA GLU A 175 -17.33 11.66 -14.02
C GLU A 175 -17.50 12.14 -15.46
N ARG A 176 -17.85 13.42 -15.66
CA ARG A 176 -18.02 14.01 -16.99
C ARG A 176 -16.71 14.58 -17.49
N TRP A 177 -15.97 13.79 -18.25
CA TRP A 177 -14.74 14.20 -18.92
C TRP A 177 -14.88 13.99 -20.42
N GLY A 178 -14.13 14.79 -21.21
CA GLY A 178 -14.08 14.65 -22.66
C GLY A 178 -13.49 13.30 -23.11
N PRO A 179 -13.65 12.92 -24.40
CA PRO A 179 -13.26 11.60 -24.89
C PRO A 179 -11.76 11.47 -25.25
N LYS A 180 -11.02 12.58 -25.30
CA LYS A 180 -9.65 12.60 -25.77
C LYS A 180 -8.66 12.11 -24.71
N ASP A 181 -7.48 11.69 -25.15
CA ASP A 181 -6.39 11.30 -24.26
C ASP A 181 -5.97 12.45 -23.32
N ASP A 182 -6.00 13.69 -23.80
CA ASP A 182 -5.66 14.85 -22.99
C ASP A 182 -6.69 15.08 -21.87
N ASP A 183 -7.96 14.80 -22.11
CA ASP A 183 -8.99 14.84 -21.06
C ASP A 183 -8.72 13.81 -19.96
N VAL A 184 -8.24 12.60 -20.35
CA VAL A 184 -7.84 11.56 -19.39
C VAL A 184 -6.59 12.00 -18.63
N ARG A 185 -5.59 12.59 -19.30
CA ARG A 185 -4.37 13.09 -18.66
C ARG A 185 -4.72 14.15 -17.60
N GLU A 186 -5.59 15.09 -17.95
CA GLU A 186 -6.05 16.13 -17.04
C GLU A 186 -6.81 15.53 -15.85
N ALA A 187 -7.76 14.65 -16.09
CA ALA A 187 -8.56 14.00 -15.04
C ALA A 187 -7.71 13.14 -14.09
N MET A 188 -6.58 12.62 -14.58
CA MET A 188 -5.64 11.78 -13.83
C MET A 188 -4.42 12.55 -13.28
N SER A 189 -4.36 13.86 -13.47
CA SER A 189 -3.20 14.70 -13.12
C SER A 189 -2.80 14.63 -11.63
N GLY A 190 -3.76 14.33 -10.74
CA GLY A 190 -3.52 14.10 -9.32
C GLY A 190 -2.86 12.76 -8.96
N ASN A 191 -2.59 11.89 -9.95
CA ASN A 191 -2.00 10.57 -9.73
C ASN A 191 -0.62 10.47 -10.40
N ILE A 192 0.45 10.52 -9.60
CA ILE A 192 1.84 10.55 -10.09
C ILE A 192 2.39 9.13 -10.25
N CYS A 193 2.95 8.86 -11.44
CA CYS A 193 3.72 7.66 -11.73
C CYS A 193 5.20 8.00 -11.91
N ARG A 194 6.06 7.66 -10.95
CA ARG A 194 7.50 7.95 -11.03
C ARG A 194 8.21 7.16 -12.12
N CYS A 195 7.68 6.00 -12.50
CA CYS A 195 8.21 5.19 -13.59
C CYS A 195 7.83 5.70 -15.00
N GLY A 196 6.92 6.67 -15.09
CA GLY A 196 6.52 7.28 -16.36
C GLY A 196 5.59 6.42 -17.23
N ALA A 197 4.82 5.49 -16.65
CA ALA A 197 3.91 4.61 -17.39
C ALA A 197 2.64 5.32 -17.92
N TYR A 198 2.63 6.65 -18.01
CA TYR A 198 1.44 7.44 -18.38
C TYR A 198 0.81 7.07 -19.72
N PRO A 199 1.57 6.82 -20.82
CA PRO A 199 0.94 6.42 -22.09
C PRO A 199 0.11 5.15 -21.96
N ASN A 200 0.65 4.15 -21.25
CA ASN A 200 -0.01 2.86 -21.04
C ASN A 200 -1.22 3.00 -20.10
N ILE A 201 -1.11 3.84 -19.07
CA ILE A 201 -2.23 4.15 -18.16
C ILE A 201 -3.38 4.80 -18.93
N VAL A 202 -3.10 5.79 -19.78
CA VAL A 202 -4.12 6.44 -20.61
C VAL A 202 -4.77 5.43 -21.56
N ALA A 203 -3.97 4.57 -22.23
CA ALA A 203 -4.48 3.53 -23.12
C ALA A 203 -5.41 2.53 -22.40
N ALA A 204 -5.02 2.08 -21.20
CA ALA A 204 -5.85 1.20 -20.37
C ALA A 204 -7.19 1.85 -19.98
N ILE A 205 -7.17 3.12 -19.60
CA ILE A 205 -8.38 3.88 -19.23
C ILE A 205 -9.29 4.03 -20.45
N GLN A 206 -8.75 4.44 -21.60
CA GLN A 206 -9.51 4.61 -22.84
C GLN A 206 -10.13 3.29 -23.32
N GLN A 207 -9.43 2.17 -23.20
CA GLN A 207 -10.01 0.85 -23.52
C GLN A 207 -11.29 0.57 -22.73
N VAL A 208 -11.31 0.90 -21.45
CA VAL A 208 -12.49 0.65 -20.60
C VAL A 208 -13.60 1.67 -20.90
N ARG A 209 -13.25 2.94 -21.10
CA ARG A 209 -14.21 4.01 -21.47
C ARG A 209 -14.89 3.76 -22.81
N GLY A 210 -14.18 3.22 -23.79
CA GLY A 210 -14.73 2.91 -25.12
C GLY A 210 -15.65 1.68 -25.15
N LYS A 211 -15.69 0.90 -24.04
CA LYS A 211 -16.58 -0.27 -23.87
C LYS A 211 -17.78 0.00 -22.96
N SER A 212 -17.87 1.20 -22.37
CA SER A 212 -18.90 1.59 -21.39
C SER A 212 -20.12 2.24 -22.05
#